data_9494af43673fd1922f687a0254523478
#
_entry.id   9494af43673fd1922f687a0254523478
#
_cell.length_a   1.000
_cell.length_b   1.000
_cell.length_c   1.000
_cell.angle_alpha   90.00
_cell.angle_beta   90.00
_cell.angle_gamma   90.00
#
_symmetry.space_group_name_H-M   'P 1'
#
loop_
_entity.id
_entity.type
_entity.pdbx_description
1 polymer ?
#
loop_
_entity_poly.entity_id
_entity_poly.type
_entity_poly.pdbx_seq_one_letter_code
_entity_poly.pdbx_strand_id
1 'polypeptide(L)'
;MSKFVIVSASHRADSQSRRLSDELNARYFDSKADIVDLYALDLPVWNGEHPVTDEIKSMQDTLAAADGFVFVVPEWHGMAPAGVKNLFLWCNFPQFAHKPALMVAVSGSVGGAFVVAELRSSSYKNSRLLWLPEHLILRDASNLWQGNNSESDQYLDRRAAYAVDQLKTYAEVLAPKRAAL
;
A
#
# COMPACT_ATOMS: atom_id res chain seq x y z
N MET A 1 5.12 -7.02 -18.62
CA MET A 1 3.97 -6.46 -17.90
C MET A 1 4.43 -6.15 -16.49
N SER A 2 4.25 -4.93 -16.03
CA SER A 2 4.71 -4.52 -14.69
C SER A 2 4.00 -5.30 -13.60
N LYS A 3 4.74 -5.67 -12.54
CA LYS A 3 4.22 -6.35 -11.36
C LYS A 3 3.86 -5.34 -10.28
N PHE A 4 2.69 -5.49 -9.69
CA PHE A 4 2.24 -4.62 -8.59
C PHE A 4 1.96 -5.44 -7.34
N VAL A 5 2.21 -4.81 -6.19
CA VAL A 5 1.87 -5.36 -4.88
C VAL A 5 0.97 -4.38 -4.14
N ILE A 6 -0.12 -4.88 -3.59
CA ILE A 6 -1.00 -4.15 -2.69
C ILE A 6 -0.68 -4.57 -1.27
N VAL A 7 -0.29 -3.63 -0.42
CA VAL A 7 -0.02 -3.86 1.00
C VAL A 7 -1.27 -3.49 1.79
N SER A 8 -1.96 -4.48 2.35
CA SER A 8 -3.02 -4.28 3.34
C SER A 8 -2.38 -4.03 4.70
N ALA A 9 -2.31 -2.76 5.11
CA ALA A 9 -1.49 -2.32 6.24
C ALA A 9 -2.18 -2.38 7.61
N SER A 10 -3.35 -3.01 7.70
CA SER A 10 -4.00 -3.30 8.97
C SER A 10 -3.41 -4.54 9.62
N HIS A 11 -3.17 -4.51 10.93
CA HIS A 11 -2.83 -5.69 11.72
C HIS A 11 -4.04 -6.20 12.55
N ARG A 12 -5.26 -5.92 12.09
CA ARG A 12 -6.52 -6.43 12.67
C ARG A 12 -7.17 -7.41 11.71
N ALA A 13 -7.77 -8.48 12.26
CA ALA A 13 -8.68 -9.34 11.51
C ALA A 13 -9.84 -8.53 10.91
N ASP A 14 -10.43 -9.01 9.84
CA ASP A 14 -11.64 -8.47 9.19
C ASP A 14 -11.57 -6.95 8.96
N SER A 15 -10.40 -6.46 8.52
CA SER A 15 -10.18 -5.04 8.36
C SER A 15 -10.77 -4.51 7.05
N GLN A 16 -11.28 -3.26 7.07
CA GLN A 16 -11.68 -2.58 5.84
C GLN A 16 -10.49 -2.40 4.89
N SER A 17 -9.27 -2.28 5.41
CA SER A 17 -8.08 -2.18 4.55
C SER A 17 -7.88 -3.45 3.72
N ARG A 18 -8.11 -4.64 4.28
CA ARG A 18 -8.02 -5.89 3.52
C ARG A 18 -9.12 -5.96 2.46
N ARG A 19 -10.37 -5.73 2.82
CA ARG A 19 -11.48 -5.71 1.88
C ARG A 19 -11.25 -4.71 0.72
N LEU A 20 -10.84 -3.50 1.05
CA LEU A 20 -10.57 -2.46 0.04
C LEU A 20 -9.33 -2.78 -0.81
N SER A 21 -8.36 -3.53 -0.28
CA SER A 21 -7.25 -4.06 -1.09
C SER A 21 -7.73 -5.06 -2.14
N ASP A 22 -8.65 -5.96 -1.76
CA ASP A 22 -9.26 -6.91 -2.70
C ASP A 22 -10.09 -6.18 -3.77
N GLU A 23 -10.89 -5.16 -3.38
CA GLU A 23 -11.66 -4.32 -4.32
C GLU A 23 -10.76 -3.56 -5.30
N LEU A 24 -9.68 -2.93 -4.82
CA LEU A 24 -8.72 -2.24 -5.68
C LEU A 24 -8.05 -3.21 -6.66
N ASN A 25 -7.68 -4.40 -6.19
CA ASN A 25 -7.08 -5.42 -7.05
C ASN A 25 -8.03 -5.86 -8.17
N ALA A 26 -9.28 -6.15 -7.81
CA ALA A 26 -10.29 -6.57 -8.78
C ALA A 26 -10.61 -5.48 -9.82
N ARG A 27 -10.78 -4.23 -9.36
CA ARG A 27 -11.21 -3.10 -10.21
C ARG A 27 -10.11 -2.56 -11.12
N TYR A 28 -8.87 -2.53 -10.66
CA TYR A 28 -7.82 -1.75 -11.34
C TYR A 28 -6.58 -2.57 -11.73
N PHE A 29 -6.47 -3.82 -11.26
CA PHE A 29 -5.33 -4.70 -11.55
C PHE A 29 -5.75 -6.07 -12.13
N ASP A 30 -7.00 -6.23 -12.55
CA ASP A 30 -7.55 -7.50 -13.08
C ASP A 30 -7.30 -8.69 -12.13
N SER A 31 -7.30 -8.44 -10.83
CA SER A 31 -6.94 -9.43 -9.79
C SER A 31 -5.53 -10.03 -9.93
N LYS A 32 -4.61 -9.32 -10.57
CA LYS A 32 -3.23 -9.81 -10.83
C LYS A 32 -2.17 -9.22 -9.92
N ALA A 33 -2.52 -8.25 -9.09
CA ALA A 33 -1.58 -7.74 -8.09
C ALA A 33 -1.45 -8.75 -6.93
N ASP A 34 -0.23 -8.97 -6.45
CA ASP A 34 -0.03 -9.72 -5.23
C ASP A 34 -0.52 -8.90 -4.02
N ILE A 35 -1.13 -9.54 -3.03
CA ILE A 35 -1.56 -8.87 -1.80
C ILE A 35 -0.70 -9.33 -0.64
N VAL A 36 0.02 -8.38 -0.03
CA VAL A 36 0.75 -8.57 1.22
C VAL A 36 -0.13 -8.06 2.36
N ASP A 37 -0.68 -8.98 3.15
CA ASP A 37 -1.56 -8.67 4.27
C ASP A 37 -0.79 -8.72 5.58
N LEU A 38 -0.63 -7.57 6.24
CA LEU A 38 0.16 -7.48 7.48
C LEU A 38 -0.49 -8.18 8.67
N TYR A 39 -1.82 -8.38 8.65
CA TYR A 39 -2.46 -9.21 9.65
C TYR A 39 -2.07 -10.68 9.50
N ALA A 40 -2.14 -11.22 8.29
CA ALA A 40 -1.83 -12.63 8.04
C ALA A 40 -0.34 -12.96 8.21
N LEU A 41 0.54 -11.98 7.94
CA LEU A 41 1.99 -12.14 8.11
C LEU A 41 2.44 -12.16 9.57
N ASP A 42 1.68 -11.53 10.46
CA ASP A 42 2.00 -11.41 11.90
C ASP A 42 3.49 -11.12 12.18
N LEU A 43 4.02 -10.10 11.48
CA LEU A 43 5.44 -9.76 11.56
C LEU A 43 5.83 -9.41 13.01
N PRO A 44 6.84 -10.07 13.61
CA PRO A 44 7.35 -9.67 14.92
C PRO A 44 7.86 -8.21 14.87
N VAL A 45 7.77 -7.52 16.00
CA VAL A 45 8.32 -6.15 16.08
C VAL A 45 9.82 -6.22 15.81
N TRP A 46 10.25 -5.50 14.79
CA TRP A 46 11.66 -5.48 14.37
C TRP A 46 12.55 -4.93 15.49
N ASN A 47 13.58 -5.68 15.86
CA ASN A 47 14.56 -5.32 16.88
C ASN A 47 16.02 -5.44 16.39
N GLY A 48 16.22 -5.77 15.11
CA GLY A 48 17.54 -5.99 14.52
C GLY A 48 18.14 -7.39 14.78
N GLU A 49 17.52 -8.21 15.61
CA GLU A 49 18.05 -9.51 16.04
C GLU A 49 17.18 -10.69 15.62
N HIS A 50 15.91 -10.46 15.33
CA HIS A 50 15.01 -11.53 14.87
C HIS A 50 15.53 -12.17 13.58
N PRO A 51 15.53 -13.52 13.50
CA PRO A 51 15.90 -14.19 12.27
C PRO A 51 14.88 -13.93 11.17
N VAL A 52 15.35 -13.89 9.93
CA VAL A 52 14.48 -13.87 8.75
C VAL A 52 13.94 -15.28 8.55
N THR A 53 12.65 -15.49 8.81
CA THR A 53 11.97 -16.76 8.55
C THR A 53 11.67 -16.92 7.06
N ASP A 54 11.23 -18.10 6.64
CA ASP A 54 10.84 -18.36 5.24
C ASP A 54 9.66 -17.49 4.81
N GLU A 55 8.72 -17.20 5.72
CA GLU A 55 7.59 -16.32 5.47
C GLU A 55 8.05 -14.87 5.27
N ILE A 56 8.93 -14.37 6.13
CA ILE A 56 9.52 -13.03 6.00
C ILE A 56 10.31 -12.94 4.68
N LYS A 57 11.10 -13.97 4.37
CA LYS A 57 11.85 -14.02 3.12
C LYS A 57 10.94 -14.02 1.90
N SER A 58 9.87 -14.80 1.90
CA SER A 58 8.89 -14.86 0.82
C SER A 58 8.21 -13.50 0.61
N MET A 59 7.83 -12.82 1.69
CA MET A 59 7.29 -11.46 1.63
C MET A 59 8.32 -10.47 1.04
N GLN A 60 9.57 -10.51 1.51
CA GLN A 60 10.63 -9.66 0.99
C GLN A 60 10.89 -9.90 -0.50
N ASP A 61 10.88 -11.14 -0.95
CA ASP A 61 11.06 -11.51 -2.37
C ASP A 61 9.87 -11.03 -3.23
N THR A 62 8.65 -11.14 -2.73
CA THR A 62 7.45 -10.59 -3.38
C THR A 62 7.55 -9.08 -3.56
N LEU A 63 7.93 -8.35 -2.51
CA LEU A 63 8.12 -6.89 -2.57
C LEU A 63 9.30 -6.51 -3.48
N ALA A 64 10.39 -7.28 -3.46
CA ALA A 64 11.54 -7.04 -4.33
C ALA A 64 11.20 -7.21 -5.82
N ALA A 65 10.34 -8.16 -6.15
CA ALA A 65 9.91 -8.42 -7.53
C ALA A 65 8.90 -7.40 -8.08
N ALA A 66 8.31 -6.55 -7.23
CA ALA A 66 7.33 -5.55 -7.63
C ALA A 66 7.96 -4.39 -8.41
N ASP A 67 7.19 -3.82 -9.33
CA ASP A 67 7.51 -2.59 -10.05
C ASP A 67 6.89 -1.34 -9.42
N GLY A 68 5.84 -1.52 -8.63
CA GLY A 68 5.15 -0.46 -7.91
C GLY A 68 4.22 -1.01 -6.84
N PHE A 69 3.76 -0.12 -5.96
CA PHE A 69 3.00 -0.49 -4.77
C PHE A 69 1.73 0.32 -4.61
N VAL A 70 0.73 -0.30 -3.98
CA VAL A 70 -0.41 0.38 -3.37
C VAL A 70 -0.39 0.07 -1.87
N PHE A 71 -0.26 1.08 -1.03
CA PHE A 71 -0.35 0.92 0.43
C PHE A 71 -1.74 1.33 0.91
N VAL A 72 -2.52 0.37 1.36
CA VAL A 72 -3.87 0.57 1.90
C VAL A 72 -3.78 0.63 3.43
N VAL A 73 -3.76 1.85 3.96
CA VAL A 73 -3.34 2.14 5.34
C VAL A 73 -4.50 2.72 6.14
N PRO A 74 -4.98 2.04 7.20
CA PRO A 74 -6.02 2.61 8.05
C PRO A 74 -5.47 3.73 8.93
N GLU A 75 -6.32 4.72 9.22
CA GLU A 75 -6.02 5.73 10.22
C GLU A 75 -6.63 5.33 11.57
N TRP A 76 -5.79 5.15 12.58
CA TRP A 76 -6.21 4.89 13.95
C TRP A 76 -5.67 5.98 14.88
N HIS A 77 -6.57 6.65 15.61
CA HIS A 77 -6.20 7.75 16.50
C HIS A 77 -5.36 8.84 15.81
N GLY A 78 -5.62 9.11 14.52
CA GLY A 78 -4.85 10.09 13.77
C GLY A 78 -3.42 9.62 13.41
N MET A 79 -3.17 8.32 13.33
CA MET A 79 -1.83 7.74 13.06
C MET A 79 -1.90 6.63 12.04
N ALA A 80 -0.80 6.44 11.31
CA ALA A 80 -0.54 5.20 10.58
C ALA A 80 -0.25 4.07 11.58
N PRO A 81 -0.75 2.83 11.34
CA PRO A 81 -0.54 1.70 12.24
C PRO A 81 0.94 1.36 12.44
N ALA A 82 1.28 0.84 13.62
CA ALA A 82 2.63 0.36 13.90
C ALA A 82 3.08 -0.72 12.91
N GLY A 83 2.16 -1.56 12.44
CA GLY A 83 2.48 -2.65 11.50
C GLY A 83 3.08 -2.18 10.18
N VAL A 84 2.58 -1.09 9.58
CA VAL A 84 3.18 -0.57 8.34
C VAL A 84 4.56 0.03 8.58
N LYS A 85 4.78 0.67 9.72
CA LYS A 85 6.11 1.17 10.09
C LYS A 85 7.07 0.02 10.36
N ASN A 86 6.60 -1.05 11.01
CA ASN A 86 7.34 -2.27 11.22
C ASN A 86 7.75 -2.94 9.90
N LEU A 87 6.85 -2.97 8.91
CA LEU A 87 7.18 -3.48 7.57
C LEU A 87 8.37 -2.71 6.95
N PHE A 88 8.40 -1.39 7.06
CA PHE A 88 9.53 -0.58 6.57
C PHE A 88 10.85 -0.86 7.29
N LEU A 89 10.81 -1.36 8.52
CA LEU A 89 12.01 -1.79 9.25
C LEU A 89 12.48 -3.20 8.84
N TRP A 90 11.55 -4.09 8.50
CA TRP A 90 11.85 -5.42 7.98
C TRP A 90 12.31 -5.42 6.52
N CYS A 91 12.04 -4.35 5.79
CA CYS A 91 12.34 -4.21 4.37
C CYS A 91 13.35 -3.09 4.16
N ASN A 92 14.15 -3.22 3.12
CA ASN A 92 15.23 -2.28 2.84
C ASN A 92 15.24 -1.94 1.35
N PHE A 93 16.38 -1.54 0.86
CA PHE A 93 16.68 -1.12 -0.49
C PHE A 93 16.13 -2.05 -1.60
N PRO A 94 16.39 -3.38 -1.56
CA PRO A 94 15.94 -4.27 -2.63
C PRO A 94 14.42 -4.30 -2.80
N GLN A 95 13.67 -4.10 -1.71
CA GLN A 95 12.23 -4.16 -1.74
C GLN A 95 11.61 -2.90 -2.33
N PHE A 96 12.11 -1.71 -1.96
CA PHE A 96 11.39 -0.45 -2.17
C PHE A 96 12.10 0.58 -3.05
N ALA A 97 13.44 0.47 -3.22
CA ALA A 97 14.19 1.56 -3.82
C ALA A 97 13.76 1.89 -5.26
N HIS A 98 13.50 3.18 -5.47
CA HIS A 98 13.18 3.77 -6.77
C HIS A 98 11.92 3.17 -7.43
N LYS A 99 11.00 2.66 -6.59
CA LYS A 99 9.69 2.14 -7.03
C LYS A 99 8.57 3.11 -6.63
N PRO A 100 7.63 3.40 -7.53
CA PRO A 100 6.51 4.28 -7.23
C PRO A 100 5.51 3.60 -6.30
N ALA A 101 4.91 4.38 -5.42
CA ALA A 101 3.92 3.91 -4.47
C ALA A 101 2.72 4.85 -4.37
N LEU A 102 1.53 4.32 -4.55
CA LEU A 102 0.26 4.99 -4.30
C LEU A 102 -0.16 4.77 -2.85
N MET A 103 -0.43 5.86 -2.15
CA MET A 103 -0.98 5.83 -0.80
C MET A 103 -2.50 5.87 -0.84
N VAL A 104 -3.14 4.92 -0.14
CA VAL A 104 -4.58 4.83 0.04
C VAL A 104 -4.87 4.82 1.54
N ALA A 105 -5.23 5.97 2.09
CA ALA A 105 -5.62 6.08 3.48
C ALA A 105 -7.07 5.62 3.67
N VAL A 106 -7.34 4.85 4.71
CA VAL A 106 -8.67 4.30 5.02
C VAL A 106 -9.15 4.83 6.36
N SER A 107 -10.35 5.38 6.38
CA SER A 107 -10.99 5.85 7.60
C SER A 107 -12.43 5.36 7.70
N GLY A 108 -12.82 4.93 8.89
CA GLY A 108 -14.23 4.59 9.19
C GLY A 108 -15.16 5.79 9.30
N SER A 109 -14.63 7.01 9.28
CA SER A 109 -15.38 8.26 9.36
C SER A 109 -14.76 9.29 8.39
N VAL A 110 -14.49 10.52 8.85
CA VAL A 110 -14.04 11.65 8.03
C VAL A 110 -12.51 11.88 8.02
N GLY A 111 -11.75 11.02 8.70
CA GLY A 111 -10.29 11.10 8.82
C GLY A 111 -9.54 10.70 7.55
N GLY A 112 -8.30 10.22 7.74
CA GLY A 112 -7.40 9.69 6.70
C GLY A 112 -6.27 10.64 6.30
N ALA A 113 -6.38 11.94 6.59
CA ALA A 113 -5.37 12.92 6.19
C ALA A 113 -4.07 12.83 7.01
N PHE A 114 -4.15 12.44 8.27
CA PHE A 114 -2.97 12.31 9.14
C PHE A 114 -2.04 11.19 8.68
N VAL A 115 -2.59 10.06 8.23
CA VAL A 115 -1.81 8.95 7.65
C VAL A 115 -1.01 9.43 6.44
N VAL A 116 -1.63 10.21 5.55
CA VAL A 116 -0.95 10.75 4.38
C VAL A 116 0.21 11.67 4.79
N ALA A 117 -0.03 12.58 5.73
CA ALA A 117 0.99 13.49 6.23
C ALA A 117 2.14 12.74 6.90
N GLU A 118 1.82 11.78 7.78
CA GLU A 118 2.80 11.01 8.54
C GLU A 118 3.72 10.18 7.62
N LEU A 119 3.16 9.43 6.67
CA LEU A 119 3.95 8.60 5.78
C LEU A 119 4.75 9.42 4.76
N ARG A 120 4.27 10.58 4.35
CA ARG A 120 5.04 11.50 3.49
C ARG A 120 6.20 12.16 4.20
N SER A 121 6.13 12.34 5.53
CA SER A 121 7.23 12.94 6.31
C SER A 121 8.26 11.91 6.77
N SER A 122 7.97 10.61 6.67
CA SER A 122 8.80 9.54 7.21
C SER A 122 9.07 8.42 6.20
N SER A 123 8.99 7.29 6.28
CA SER A 123 8.97 6.06 5.47
C SER A 123 9.81 5.99 4.17
N TYR A 124 10.17 7.10 3.53
CA TYR A 124 10.75 7.10 2.18
C TYR A 124 12.28 7.27 2.13
N LYS A 125 12.90 7.96 3.10
CA LYS A 125 14.30 8.40 2.99
C LYS A 125 15.27 7.25 2.76
N ASN A 126 15.29 6.26 3.64
CA ASN A 126 16.28 5.16 3.56
C ASN A 126 15.77 4.02 2.65
N SER A 127 14.47 3.77 2.62
CA SER A 127 13.86 2.81 1.69
C SER A 127 13.95 3.26 0.23
N ARG A 128 14.09 4.57 -0.01
CA ARG A 128 14.01 5.22 -1.32
C ARG A 128 12.73 4.94 -2.09
N LEU A 129 11.65 4.65 -1.38
CA LEU A 129 10.32 4.53 -1.95
C LEU A 129 9.87 5.88 -2.52
N LEU A 130 9.24 5.88 -3.67
CA LEU A 130 8.78 7.09 -4.35
C LEU A 130 7.26 7.25 -4.16
N TRP A 131 6.84 7.95 -3.10
CA TRP A 131 5.43 8.29 -2.95
C TRP A 131 4.95 9.18 -4.09
N LEU A 132 3.88 8.74 -4.78
CA LEU A 132 3.24 9.56 -5.78
C LEU A 132 2.73 10.87 -5.17
N PRO A 133 2.70 11.97 -5.96
CA PRO A 133 1.99 13.19 -5.54
C PRO A 133 0.52 12.93 -5.26
N GLU A 134 -0.12 12.08 -6.06
CA GLU A 134 -1.50 11.64 -5.88
C GLU A 134 -1.63 10.64 -4.73
N HIS A 135 -2.76 10.68 -4.05
CA HIS A 135 -3.15 9.74 -3.01
C HIS A 135 -4.68 9.64 -2.94
N LEU A 136 -5.18 8.60 -2.32
CA LEU A 136 -6.61 8.41 -2.07
C LEU A 136 -6.88 8.46 -0.57
N ILE A 137 -8.03 9.03 -0.19
CA ILE A 137 -8.57 8.94 1.17
C ILE A 137 -9.96 8.33 1.07
N LEU A 138 -10.08 7.07 1.48
CA LEU A 138 -11.31 6.30 1.50
C LEU A 138 -11.99 6.50 2.85
N ARG A 139 -12.97 7.40 2.89
CA ARG A 139 -13.77 7.72 4.08
C ARG A 139 -15.02 6.89 4.10
N ASP A 140 -15.62 6.76 5.29
CA ASP A 140 -16.81 5.91 5.48
C ASP A 140 -16.60 4.51 4.88
N ALA A 141 -15.44 3.95 5.15
CA ALA A 141 -14.88 2.81 4.45
C ALA A 141 -15.81 1.58 4.43
N SER A 142 -16.64 1.40 5.46
CA SER A 142 -17.59 0.27 5.54
C SER A 142 -18.68 0.33 4.47
N ASN A 143 -19.01 1.51 3.96
CA ASN A 143 -20.09 1.72 2.99
C ASN A 143 -19.58 1.83 1.55
N LEU A 144 -18.26 1.92 1.35
CA LEU A 144 -17.68 2.04 0.01
C LEU A 144 -17.66 0.70 -0.72
N TRP A 145 -17.99 0.75 -2.00
CA TRP A 145 -17.93 -0.38 -2.94
C TRP A 145 -18.70 -1.62 -2.44
N GLN A 146 -19.90 -1.40 -1.91
CA GLN A 146 -20.80 -2.46 -1.45
C GLN A 146 -21.78 -2.93 -2.56
N GLY A 147 -21.53 -2.58 -3.80
CA GLY A 147 -22.36 -2.97 -4.95
C GLY A 147 -23.56 -2.06 -5.21
N ASN A 148 -23.79 -1.02 -4.41
CA ASN A 148 -24.89 -0.06 -4.56
C ASN A 148 -24.59 1.08 -5.54
N ASN A 149 -23.35 1.19 -6.03
CA ASN A 149 -22.88 2.22 -6.98
C ASN A 149 -23.28 3.65 -6.56
N SER A 150 -23.05 3.99 -5.30
CA SER A 150 -23.37 5.30 -4.73
C SER A 150 -22.62 6.43 -5.44
N GLU A 151 -23.04 7.69 -5.24
CA GLU A 151 -22.30 8.86 -5.75
C GLU A 151 -20.86 8.90 -5.22
N SER A 152 -20.66 8.49 -3.97
CA SER A 152 -19.32 8.34 -3.37
C SER A 152 -18.49 7.29 -4.09
N ASP A 153 -19.09 6.13 -4.44
CA ASP A 153 -18.40 5.09 -5.21
C ASP A 153 -17.99 5.62 -6.59
N GLN A 154 -18.91 6.27 -7.30
CA GLN A 154 -18.63 6.82 -8.64
C GLN A 154 -17.55 7.91 -8.62
N TYR A 155 -17.56 8.77 -7.60
CA TYR A 155 -16.50 9.77 -7.42
C TYR A 155 -15.15 9.09 -7.16
N LEU A 156 -15.12 8.12 -6.25
CA LEU A 156 -13.89 7.40 -5.88
C LEU A 156 -13.38 6.53 -7.03
N ASP A 157 -14.25 5.91 -7.82
CA ASP A 157 -13.85 5.15 -9.00
C ASP A 157 -13.08 6.02 -9.99
N ARG A 158 -13.54 7.22 -10.27
CA ARG A 158 -12.82 8.15 -11.15
C ARG A 158 -11.46 8.56 -10.57
N ARG A 159 -11.42 8.83 -9.26
CA ARG A 159 -10.18 9.21 -8.56
C ARG A 159 -9.19 8.06 -8.49
N ALA A 160 -9.67 6.86 -8.18
CA ALA A 160 -8.84 5.66 -8.08
C ALA A 160 -8.30 5.25 -9.45
N ALA A 161 -9.12 5.27 -10.49
CA ALA A 161 -8.67 5.00 -11.86
C ALA A 161 -7.53 5.93 -12.28
N TYR A 162 -7.68 7.25 -12.03
CA TYR A 162 -6.64 8.23 -12.32
C TYR A 162 -5.35 7.95 -11.52
N ALA A 163 -5.46 7.73 -10.21
CA ALA A 163 -4.29 7.51 -9.35
C ALA A 163 -3.55 6.22 -9.69
N VAL A 164 -4.27 5.15 -10.03
CA VAL A 164 -3.67 3.88 -10.44
C VAL A 164 -3.03 3.99 -11.83
N ASP A 165 -3.62 4.73 -12.75
CA ASP A 165 -3.01 5.00 -14.06
C ASP A 165 -1.68 5.73 -13.92
N GLN A 166 -1.62 6.75 -13.05
CA GLN A 166 -0.37 7.42 -12.68
C GLN A 166 0.65 6.44 -12.11
N LEU A 167 0.24 5.54 -11.20
CA LEU A 167 1.13 4.53 -10.64
C LEU A 167 1.72 3.62 -11.73
N LYS A 168 0.88 3.14 -12.62
CA LYS A 168 1.30 2.26 -13.75
C LYS A 168 2.28 2.98 -14.66
N THR A 169 1.97 4.21 -15.03
CA THR A 169 2.85 5.05 -15.87
C THR A 169 4.22 5.26 -15.23
N TYR A 170 4.27 5.65 -13.95
CA TYR A 170 5.55 5.81 -13.25
C TYR A 170 6.32 4.48 -13.15
N ALA A 171 5.65 3.37 -12.90
CA ALA A 171 6.30 2.06 -12.84
C ALA A 171 6.96 1.69 -14.18
N GLU A 172 6.28 1.92 -15.30
CA GLU A 172 6.81 1.67 -16.65
C GLU A 172 8.01 2.55 -16.99
N VAL A 173 7.95 3.83 -16.65
CA VAL A 173 9.03 4.79 -16.94
C VAL A 173 10.26 4.52 -16.08
N LEU A 174 10.09 4.14 -14.81
CA LEU A 174 11.18 3.96 -13.87
C LEU A 174 11.84 2.58 -13.96
N ALA A 175 11.08 1.52 -14.32
CA ALA A 175 11.57 0.15 -14.32
C ALA A 175 12.90 -0.01 -15.11
N PRO A 176 13.05 0.49 -16.34
CA PRO A 176 14.29 0.32 -17.11
C PRO A 176 15.48 1.12 -16.57
N LYS A 177 15.25 2.07 -15.65
CA LYS A 177 16.31 2.94 -15.11
C LYS A 177 16.72 2.59 -13.68
N ARG A 178 15.94 1.77 -12.97
CA ARG A 178 16.21 1.44 -11.55
C ARG A 178 17.60 0.87 -11.28
N ALA A 179 18.12 0.05 -12.18
CA ALA A 179 19.46 -0.54 -12.01
C ALA A 179 20.60 0.49 -12.08
N ALA A 180 20.32 1.69 -12.60
CA ALA A 180 21.29 2.78 -12.73
C ALA A 180 21.14 3.85 -11.63
N LEU A 181 20.15 3.71 -10.73
CA LEU A 181 19.88 4.62 -9.62
C LEU A 181 20.38 4.04 -8.29
#